data_cf03bd1da09e33934bde5929baad1ec1
#
_entry.id   cf03bd1da09e33934bde5929baad1ec1
#
_cell.length_a   1.000
_cell.length_b   1.000
_cell.length_c   1.000
_cell.angle_alpha   90.00
_cell.angle_beta   90.00
_cell.angle_gamma   90.00
#
_symmetry.space_group_name_H-M   'P 1'
#
loop_
_entity.id
_entity.type
_entity.pdbx_description
1 polymer ?
#
loop_
_entity_poly.entity_id
_entity_poly.type
_entity_poly.pdbx_seq_one_letter_code
_entity_poly.pdbx_strand_id
1 'polypeptide(L)'
;METYNASEGFFGLQNDFDDPAMMLMIDYGVFYEFIPMEEIENENPHIIPLADVELNKNYAMVISTSCGLWRYMIGDTVKFTSKNPYKFVITGRTKHFINAFGEELIVDNAEKGLAKACAETGAQVSEYTAAPVFMDENAKCRHQWLIEFAKMPDSVEKFAAILDATLKAVSYTHLRAH
;
A
#
# COMPACT_ATOMS: atom_id res chain seq x y z
N MET A 1 -11.50 -0.59 -18.23
CA MET A 1 -10.16 -1.16 -18.50
C MET A 1 -9.15 -0.19 -17.94
N GLU A 2 -8.32 -0.65 -17.02
CA GLU A 2 -7.33 0.17 -16.33
C GLU A 2 -5.96 0.09 -16.99
N THR A 3 -5.18 1.17 -16.82
CA THR A 3 -3.80 1.26 -17.31
C THR A 3 -2.92 1.81 -16.22
N TYR A 4 -1.69 1.31 -16.14
CA TYR A 4 -0.67 1.87 -15.26
C TYR A 4 0.39 2.58 -16.09
N ASN A 5 0.33 3.89 -16.06
CA ASN A 5 1.28 4.77 -16.71
C ASN A 5 1.70 5.90 -15.75
N ALA A 6 2.94 6.35 -15.91
CA ALA A 6 3.50 7.50 -15.21
C ALA A 6 4.32 8.34 -16.19
N SER A 7 4.89 9.45 -15.72
CA SER A 7 5.81 10.26 -16.54
C SER A 7 7.03 9.46 -17.02
N GLU A 8 7.40 8.44 -16.23
CA GLU A 8 8.57 7.58 -16.44
C GLU A 8 8.33 6.45 -17.45
N GLY A 9 7.07 6.11 -17.74
CA GLY A 9 6.76 5.06 -18.69
C GLY A 9 5.35 4.47 -18.60
N PHE A 10 5.09 3.50 -19.46
CA PHE A 10 3.85 2.70 -19.48
C PHE A 10 4.16 1.28 -19.01
N PHE A 11 3.55 0.87 -17.91
CA PHE A 11 3.98 -0.33 -17.18
C PHE A 11 2.95 -1.46 -17.18
N GLY A 12 1.67 -1.15 -17.26
CA GLY A 12 0.65 -2.16 -17.15
C GLY A 12 -0.64 -1.84 -17.87
N LEU A 13 -1.31 -2.89 -18.32
CA LEU A 13 -2.60 -2.83 -19.00
C LEU A 13 -3.49 -3.96 -18.49
N GLN A 14 -4.69 -3.61 -18.00
CA GLN A 14 -5.73 -4.60 -17.73
C GLN A 14 -6.19 -5.22 -19.05
N ASN A 15 -6.03 -6.52 -19.21
CA ASN A 15 -6.38 -7.24 -20.43
C ASN A 15 -7.61 -8.14 -20.29
N ASP A 16 -8.23 -8.14 -19.11
CA ASP A 16 -9.43 -8.91 -18.78
C ASP A 16 -10.33 -8.06 -17.89
N PHE A 17 -11.61 -7.93 -18.23
CA PHE A 17 -12.56 -7.11 -17.47
C PHE A 17 -12.97 -7.76 -16.15
N ASP A 18 -12.87 -9.07 -16.06
CA ASP A 18 -13.22 -9.83 -14.86
C ASP A 18 -12.03 -10.01 -13.90
N ASP A 19 -10.81 -9.63 -14.34
CA ASP A 19 -9.59 -9.67 -13.55
C ASP A 19 -9.03 -8.24 -13.37
N PRO A 20 -9.02 -7.69 -12.14
CA PRO A 20 -8.49 -6.35 -11.89
C PRO A 20 -6.97 -6.25 -12.07
N ALA A 21 -6.27 -7.37 -12.20
CA ALA A 21 -4.83 -7.36 -12.38
C ALA A 21 -4.43 -6.90 -13.79
N MET A 22 -3.38 -6.10 -13.85
CA MET A 22 -2.80 -5.60 -15.09
C MET A 22 -1.66 -6.50 -15.55
N MET A 23 -1.59 -6.74 -16.86
CA MET A 23 -0.45 -7.41 -17.49
C MET A 23 0.74 -6.46 -17.50
N LEU A 24 1.92 -6.95 -17.07
CA LEU A 24 3.16 -6.17 -17.08
C LEU A 24 3.70 -6.04 -18.52
N MET A 25 4.02 -4.81 -18.94
CA MET A 25 4.58 -4.51 -20.26
C MET A 25 6.10 -4.70 -20.25
N ILE A 26 6.55 -5.93 -20.51
CA ILE A 26 7.98 -6.31 -20.42
C ILE A 26 8.80 -5.97 -21.67
N ASP A 27 8.15 -5.67 -22.77
CA ASP A 27 8.76 -5.40 -24.09
C ASP A 27 8.78 -3.91 -24.47
N TYR A 28 8.42 -3.01 -23.55
CA TYR A 28 8.37 -1.56 -23.79
C TYR A 28 9.68 -0.83 -23.45
N GLY A 29 10.80 -1.55 -23.40
CA GLY A 29 12.13 -0.96 -23.15
C GLY A 29 12.36 -0.54 -21.69
N VAL A 30 11.60 -1.10 -20.78
CA VAL A 30 11.77 -0.92 -19.33
C VAL A 30 12.36 -2.20 -18.74
N PHE A 31 13.44 -2.08 -18.00
CA PHE A 31 13.98 -3.16 -17.18
C PHE A 31 13.45 -3.02 -15.77
N TYR A 32 12.81 -4.08 -15.29
CA TYR A 32 12.14 -4.12 -13.98
C TYR A 32 12.95 -4.88 -12.95
N GLU A 33 13.11 -4.26 -11.79
CA GLU A 33 13.64 -4.84 -10.57
C GLU A 33 12.64 -4.57 -9.42
N PHE A 34 12.73 -5.33 -8.35
CA PHE A 34 11.76 -5.26 -7.25
C PHE A 34 12.47 -5.33 -5.90
N ILE A 35 12.02 -4.51 -4.94
CA ILE A 35 12.47 -4.55 -3.56
C ILE A 35 11.31 -5.10 -2.73
N PRO A 36 11.49 -6.23 -1.99
CA PRO A 36 10.49 -6.69 -1.02
C PRO A 36 10.14 -5.57 -0.04
N MET A 37 8.84 -5.34 0.22
CA MET A 37 8.43 -4.22 1.07
C MET A 37 8.94 -4.32 2.50
N GLU A 38 9.16 -5.54 3.00
CA GLU A 38 9.79 -5.77 4.30
C GLU A 38 11.24 -5.28 4.39
N GLU A 39 11.88 -5.02 3.26
CA GLU A 39 13.27 -4.57 3.19
C GLU A 39 13.43 -3.13 2.73
N ILE A 40 12.34 -2.41 2.45
CA ILE A 40 12.38 -1.07 1.82
C ILE A 40 13.15 -0.04 2.64
N GLU A 41 13.19 -0.20 3.96
CA GLU A 41 13.91 0.69 4.87
C GLU A 41 15.33 0.23 5.20
N ASN A 42 15.75 -0.94 4.71
CA ASN A 42 17.12 -1.40 4.90
C ASN A 42 18.09 -0.48 4.16
N GLU A 43 19.26 -0.23 4.73
CA GLU A 43 20.33 0.54 4.07
C GLU A 43 20.77 -0.10 2.74
N ASN A 44 20.73 -1.44 2.65
CA ASN A 44 21.07 -2.22 1.48
C ASN A 44 20.01 -3.31 1.24
N PRO A 45 18.83 -2.96 0.70
CA PRO A 45 17.76 -3.92 0.45
C PRO A 45 18.15 -4.89 -0.68
N HIS A 46 17.66 -6.11 -0.64
CA HIS A 46 17.77 -7.02 -1.76
C HIS A 46 16.92 -6.51 -2.93
N ILE A 47 17.57 -6.37 -4.08
CA ILE A 47 16.89 -6.01 -5.32
C ILE A 47 16.85 -7.25 -6.19
N ILE A 48 15.64 -7.75 -6.47
CA ILE A 48 15.41 -8.98 -7.22
C ILE A 48 14.92 -8.69 -8.64
N PRO A 49 15.29 -9.51 -9.62
CA PRO A 49 14.77 -9.42 -10.98
C PRO A 49 13.33 -9.94 -11.06
N LEU A 50 12.63 -9.64 -12.15
CA LEU A 50 11.25 -10.07 -12.40
C LEU A 50 11.06 -11.59 -12.29
N ALA A 51 12.06 -12.39 -12.68
CA ALA A 51 11.98 -13.85 -12.62
C ALA A 51 11.81 -14.39 -11.19
N ASP A 52 12.36 -13.69 -10.21
CA ASP A 52 12.43 -14.14 -8.81
C ASP A 52 11.28 -13.61 -7.95
N VAL A 53 10.38 -12.79 -8.50
CA VAL A 53 9.21 -12.33 -7.73
C VAL A 53 8.33 -13.51 -7.29
N GLU A 54 7.76 -13.39 -6.11
CA GLU A 54 6.81 -14.35 -5.53
C GLU A 54 5.38 -13.84 -5.69
N LEU A 55 4.44 -14.78 -5.89
CA LEU A 55 3.01 -14.40 -5.97
C LEU A 55 2.51 -13.95 -4.59
N ASN A 56 1.64 -12.95 -4.62
CA ASN A 56 0.98 -12.38 -3.43
C ASN A 56 1.91 -11.69 -2.42
N LYS A 57 3.19 -11.52 -2.74
CA LYS A 57 4.14 -10.72 -1.99
C LYS A 57 4.16 -9.27 -2.51
N ASN A 58 4.32 -8.31 -1.61
CA ASN A 58 4.32 -6.89 -1.95
C ASN A 58 5.74 -6.39 -2.22
N TYR A 59 5.89 -5.60 -3.29
CA TYR A 59 7.18 -5.10 -3.75
C TYR A 59 7.12 -3.62 -4.09
N ALA A 60 8.19 -2.88 -3.81
CA ALA A 60 8.44 -1.59 -4.45
C ALA A 60 9.01 -1.82 -5.85
N MET A 61 8.46 -1.12 -6.85
CA MET A 61 8.92 -1.22 -8.24
C MET A 61 10.11 -0.30 -8.47
N VAL A 62 11.16 -0.85 -9.05
CA VAL A 62 12.38 -0.17 -9.48
C VAL A 62 12.54 -0.36 -10.98
N ILE A 63 12.83 0.71 -11.69
CA ILE A 63 12.95 0.67 -13.15
C ILE A 63 14.28 1.21 -13.64
N SER A 64 14.75 0.65 -14.76
CA SER A 64 15.77 1.26 -15.60
C SER A 64 15.24 1.39 -17.02
N THR A 65 15.42 2.57 -17.63
CA THR A 65 14.86 2.88 -18.95
C THR A 65 15.94 3.35 -19.90
N SER A 66 15.70 3.19 -21.21
CA SER A 66 16.55 3.75 -22.26
C SER A 66 16.59 5.28 -22.29
N CYS A 67 15.66 5.95 -21.60
CA CYS A 67 15.61 7.40 -21.47
C CYS A 67 16.53 7.96 -20.38
N GLY A 68 17.33 7.12 -19.71
CA GLY A 68 18.36 7.55 -18.77
C GLY A 68 17.99 7.39 -17.29
N LEU A 69 16.89 6.77 -16.97
CA LEU A 69 16.61 6.36 -15.58
C LEU A 69 17.38 5.07 -15.27
N TRP A 70 18.12 5.09 -14.18
CA TRP A 70 18.89 3.94 -13.70
C TRP A 70 18.46 3.59 -12.27
N ARG A 71 17.93 2.38 -12.08
CA ARG A 71 17.42 1.89 -10.78
C ARG A 71 16.58 2.92 -10.06
N TYR A 72 15.69 3.54 -10.81
CA TYR A 72 14.80 4.57 -10.29
C TYR A 72 13.61 3.93 -9.58
N MET A 73 13.42 4.29 -8.31
CA MET A 73 12.27 3.87 -7.54
C MET A 73 11.09 4.80 -7.85
N ILE A 74 10.06 4.29 -8.54
CA ILE A 74 8.86 5.07 -8.91
C ILE A 74 8.09 5.53 -7.66
N GLY A 75 8.19 4.74 -6.58
CA GLY A 75 7.46 4.99 -5.35
C GLY A 75 6.13 4.26 -5.25
N ASP A 76 5.76 3.49 -6.26
CA ASP A 76 4.56 2.65 -6.21
C ASP A 76 4.91 1.23 -5.77
N THR A 77 3.94 0.59 -5.09
CA THR A 77 4.06 -0.79 -4.65
C THR A 77 3.12 -1.69 -5.44
N VAL A 78 3.58 -2.88 -5.75
CA VAL A 78 2.87 -3.84 -6.59
C VAL A 78 2.88 -5.24 -5.96
N LYS A 79 1.88 -6.03 -6.29
CA LYS A 79 1.76 -7.42 -5.89
C LYS A 79 1.42 -8.27 -7.11
N PHE A 80 2.24 -9.29 -7.39
CA PHE A 80 2.00 -10.18 -8.52
C PHE A 80 0.92 -11.21 -8.19
N THR A 81 0.01 -11.39 -9.14
CA THR A 81 -1.08 -12.38 -9.08
C THR A 81 -0.84 -13.55 -10.03
N SER A 82 0.01 -13.36 -11.07
CA SER A 82 0.39 -14.39 -12.05
C SER A 82 1.82 -14.16 -12.52
N LYS A 83 2.52 -15.22 -12.92
CA LYS A 83 3.84 -15.19 -13.57
C LYS A 83 3.79 -15.57 -15.05
N ASN A 84 2.67 -16.06 -15.56
CA ASN A 84 2.53 -16.44 -16.97
C ASN A 84 1.09 -16.16 -17.50
N PRO A 85 0.85 -15.02 -18.13
CA PRO A 85 1.73 -13.84 -18.19
C PRO A 85 1.94 -13.20 -16.81
N TYR A 86 2.94 -12.34 -16.69
CA TYR A 86 3.10 -11.55 -15.47
C TYR A 86 1.95 -10.58 -15.32
N LYS A 87 1.14 -10.78 -14.26
CA LYS A 87 0.06 -9.87 -13.89
C LYS A 87 0.27 -9.37 -12.46
N PHE A 88 -0.09 -8.11 -12.24
CA PHE A 88 0.06 -7.47 -10.94
C PHE A 88 -1.09 -6.51 -10.65
N VAL A 89 -1.25 -6.19 -9.38
CA VAL A 89 -2.10 -5.10 -8.90
C VAL A 89 -1.24 -4.06 -8.20
N ILE A 90 -1.62 -2.79 -8.30
CA ILE A 90 -1.01 -1.72 -7.51
C ILE A 90 -1.59 -1.81 -6.11
N THR A 91 -0.73 -1.81 -5.10
CA THR A 91 -1.13 -1.95 -3.69
C THR A 91 -1.00 -0.65 -2.90
N GLY A 92 -0.34 0.36 -3.47
CA GLY A 92 -0.14 1.64 -2.82
C GLY A 92 1.16 2.31 -3.23
N ARG A 93 1.73 3.09 -2.32
CA ARG A 93 3.00 3.80 -2.54
C ARG A 93 3.97 3.60 -1.38
N THR A 94 5.27 3.59 -1.68
CA THR A 94 6.34 3.46 -0.67
C THR A 94 6.38 4.62 0.33
N LYS A 95 5.86 5.79 -0.04
CA LYS A 95 5.85 7.01 0.80
C LYS A 95 4.49 7.32 1.43
N HIS A 96 3.49 6.47 1.26
CA HIS A 96 2.16 6.64 1.88
C HIS A 96 1.97 5.72 3.08
N PHE A 97 2.96 5.67 3.94
CA PHE A 97 2.80 5.11 5.28
C PHE A 97 3.11 6.21 6.30
N ILE A 98 2.41 6.17 7.39
CA ILE A 98 2.71 7.00 8.55
C ILE A 98 3.70 6.18 9.37
N ASN A 99 5.00 6.43 9.19
CA ASN A 99 6.01 5.92 10.11
C ASN A 99 6.14 6.91 11.27
N ALA A 100 5.31 6.73 12.27
CA ALA A 100 5.34 7.53 13.47
C ALA A 100 5.33 6.59 14.68
N PHE A 101 6.15 6.89 15.67
CA PHE A 101 6.18 6.17 16.94
C PHE A 101 6.68 4.71 16.87
N GLY A 102 7.42 4.35 15.81
CA GLY A 102 7.86 2.98 15.56
C GLY A 102 6.75 2.05 15.06
N GLU A 103 5.60 2.60 14.67
CA GLU A 103 4.49 1.88 14.04
C GLU A 103 4.34 2.32 12.59
N GLU A 104 4.30 1.36 11.69
CA GLU A 104 4.06 1.59 10.27
C GLU A 104 2.57 1.39 9.97
N LEU A 105 1.86 2.49 9.74
CA LEU A 105 0.48 2.46 9.30
C LEU A 105 0.45 2.58 7.77
N ILE A 106 0.36 1.46 7.08
CA ILE A 106 0.20 1.41 5.62
C ILE A 106 -1.27 1.59 5.23
N VAL A 107 -1.51 2.07 4.00
CA VAL A 107 -2.86 2.31 3.46
C VAL A 107 -3.73 1.05 3.55
N ASP A 108 -3.19 -0.12 3.21
CA ASP A 108 -3.92 -1.40 3.28
C ASP A 108 -4.45 -1.72 4.70
N ASN A 109 -3.70 -1.36 5.74
CA ASN A 109 -4.13 -1.51 7.14
C ASN A 109 -5.24 -0.53 7.48
N ALA A 110 -5.12 0.71 7.01
CA ALA A 110 -6.14 1.74 7.19
C ALA A 110 -7.46 1.32 6.52
N GLU A 111 -7.40 0.86 5.28
CA GLU A 111 -8.57 0.41 4.52
C GLU A 111 -9.25 -0.81 5.16
N LYS A 112 -8.48 -1.79 5.61
CA LYS A 112 -9.02 -2.95 6.36
C LYS A 112 -9.72 -2.53 7.64
N GLY A 113 -9.12 -1.59 8.38
CA GLY A 113 -9.70 -1.05 9.60
C GLY A 113 -11.03 -0.33 9.34
N LEU A 114 -11.05 0.53 8.32
CA LEU A 114 -12.24 1.28 7.90
C LEU A 114 -13.33 0.34 7.38
N ALA A 115 -12.98 -0.62 6.51
CA ALA A 115 -13.94 -1.58 5.97
C ALA A 115 -14.64 -2.37 7.08
N LYS A 116 -13.89 -2.83 8.09
CA LYS A 116 -14.45 -3.54 9.24
C LYS A 116 -15.33 -2.63 10.09
N ALA A 117 -14.89 -1.41 10.39
CA ALA A 117 -15.68 -0.45 11.15
C ALA A 117 -16.99 -0.09 10.42
N CYS A 118 -16.96 0.10 9.11
CA CYS A 118 -18.14 0.32 8.27
C CYS A 118 -19.10 -0.87 8.32
N ALA A 119 -18.60 -2.09 8.16
CA ALA A 119 -19.44 -3.29 8.17
C ALA A 119 -20.17 -3.50 9.51
N GLU A 120 -19.51 -3.18 10.63
CA GLU A 120 -20.08 -3.40 11.97
C GLU A 120 -20.96 -2.24 12.47
N THR A 121 -20.89 -1.05 11.85
CA THR A 121 -21.64 0.14 12.27
C THR A 121 -22.62 0.65 11.22
N GLY A 122 -22.68 0.00 10.05
CA GLY A 122 -23.54 0.42 8.94
C GLY A 122 -23.13 1.74 8.29
N ALA A 123 -21.92 2.25 8.58
CA ALA A 123 -21.36 3.48 8.01
C ALA A 123 -20.94 3.30 6.57
N GLN A 124 -20.87 4.42 5.83
CA GLN A 124 -20.20 4.53 4.53
C GLN A 124 -19.27 5.72 4.58
N VAL A 125 -17.99 5.48 4.33
CA VAL A 125 -16.94 6.49 4.26
C VAL A 125 -16.77 6.91 2.79
N SER A 126 -16.76 8.22 2.52
CA SER A 126 -16.45 8.77 1.20
C SER A 126 -14.98 9.11 1.07
N GLU A 127 -14.42 9.79 2.08
CA GLU A 127 -13.03 10.24 2.08
C GLU A 127 -12.46 10.12 3.50
N TYR A 128 -11.15 9.91 3.59
CA TYR A 128 -10.45 9.95 4.87
C TYR A 128 -9.00 10.42 4.72
N THR A 129 -8.46 10.94 5.80
CA THR A 129 -7.03 11.18 5.96
C THR A 129 -6.61 10.87 7.39
N ALA A 130 -5.37 10.47 7.57
CA ALA A 130 -4.79 10.24 8.88
C ALA A 130 -3.44 10.95 9.01
N ALA A 131 -3.14 11.48 10.17
CA ALA A 131 -1.87 12.15 10.47
C ALA A 131 -1.38 11.78 11.88
N PRO A 132 -0.05 11.69 12.10
CA PRO A 132 0.50 11.51 13.43
C PRO A 132 0.36 12.80 14.23
N VAL A 133 -0.04 12.68 15.48
CA VAL A 133 0.01 13.75 16.49
C VAL A 133 1.12 13.42 17.46
N PHE A 134 2.21 14.20 17.41
CA PHE A 134 3.38 14.01 18.27
C PHE A 134 3.09 14.44 19.71
N MET A 135 3.92 13.95 20.63
CA MET A 135 3.81 14.30 22.05
C MET A 135 3.91 15.82 22.24
N ASP A 136 2.91 16.37 22.92
CA ASP A 136 3.00 17.65 23.62
C ASP A 136 2.96 17.36 25.14
N GLU A 137 3.28 18.33 25.99
CA GLU A 137 3.43 18.15 27.45
C GLU A 137 2.25 17.42 28.15
N ASN A 138 1.09 17.32 27.49
CA ASN A 138 -0.13 16.70 28.00
C ASN A 138 -0.77 15.61 27.12
N ALA A 139 -0.13 15.18 26.02
CA ALA A 139 -0.74 14.22 25.09
C ALA A 139 0.21 13.08 24.72
N LYS A 140 -0.32 11.84 24.78
CA LYS A 140 0.37 10.66 24.23
C LYS A 140 0.38 10.71 22.71
N CYS A 141 1.41 10.14 22.09
CA CYS A 141 1.47 9.92 20.64
C CYS A 141 0.21 9.17 20.15
N ARG A 142 -0.40 9.65 19.07
CA ARG A 142 -1.60 9.04 18.47
C ARG A 142 -1.72 9.38 16.99
N HIS A 143 -2.51 8.60 16.27
CA HIS A 143 -2.98 8.96 14.94
C HIS A 143 -4.31 9.72 15.05
N GLN A 144 -4.39 10.87 14.40
CA GLN A 144 -5.64 11.62 14.24
C GLN A 144 -6.24 11.28 12.89
N TRP A 145 -7.52 10.94 12.87
CA TRP A 145 -8.28 10.61 11.69
C TRP A 145 -9.30 11.70 11.40
N LEU A 146 -9.36 12.15 10.17
CA LEU A 146 -10.44 12.96 9.63
C LEU A 146 -11.18 12.08 8.62
N ILE A 147 -12.47 11.83 8.88
CA ILE A 147 -13.28 10.92 8.08
C ILE A 147 -14.53 11.65 7.64
N GLU A 148 -14.75 11.67 6.33
CA GLU A 148 -16.00 12.13 5.74
C GLU A 148 -16.93 10.92 5.52
N PHE A 149 -18.13 10.99 6.11
CA PHE A 149 -19.10 9.92 5.99
C PHE A 149 -20.16 10.27 4.94
N ALA A 150 -20.30 9.42 3.92
CA ALA A 150 -21.46 9.42 3.04
C ALA A 150 -22.73 8.94 3.79
N LYS A 151 -22.54 8.03 4.77
CA LYS A 151 -23.57 7.62 5.71
C LYS A 151 -22.93 7.49 7.10
N MET A 152 -23.49 8.21 8.07
CA MET A 152 -23.01 8.18 9.46
C MET A 152 -23.14 6.79 10.08
N PRO A 153 -22.19 6.38 10.95
CA PRO A 153 -22.33 5.17 11.76
C PRO A 153 -23.45 5.32 12.79
N ASP A 154 -23.97 4.20 13.26
CA ASP A 154 -24.94 4.16 14.36
C ASP A 154 -24.36 4.77 15.66
N SER A 155 -23.04 4.64 15.87
CA SER A 155 -22.26 5.31 16.93
C SER A 155 -20.84 5.58 16.43
N VAL A 156 -20.41 6.84 16.54
CA VAL A 156 -19.05 7.28 16.19
C VAL A 156 -18.02 6.67 17.15
N GLU A 157 -18.37 6.57 18.44
CA GLU A 157 -17.51 5.97 19.46
C GLU A 157 -17.27 4.48 19.18
N LYS A 158 -18.33 3.74 18.79
CA LYS A 158 -18.22 2.33 18.39
C LYS A 158 -17.36 2.19 17.13
N PHE A 159 -17.57 3.04 16.12
CA PHE A 159 -16.79 3.07 14.91
C PHE A 159 -15.30 3.28 15.22
N ALA A 160 -14.96 4.28 16.02
CA ALA A 160 -13.59 4.60 16.42
C ALA A 160 -12.93 3.45 17.21
N ALA A 161 -13.68 2.80 18.11
CA ALA A 161 -13.18 1.67 18.88
C ALA A 161 -12.87 0.44 18.00
N ILE A 162 -13.69 0.15 16.99
CA ILE A 162 -13.47 -0.95 16.04
C ILE A 162 -12.26 -0.64 15.14
N LEU A 163 -12.18 0.59 14.64
CA LEU A 163 -11.04 1.05 13.84
C LEU A 163 -9.72 0.89 14.62
N ASP A 164 -9.64 1.44 15.82
CA ASP A 164 -8.46 1.38 16.69
C ASP A 164 -8.08 -0.08 17.04
N ALA A 165 -9.05 -0.91 17.41
CA ALA A 165 -8.81 -2.32 17.72
C ALA A 165 -8.29 -3.10 16.50
N THR A 166 -8.82 -2.80 15.31
CA THR A 166 -8.40 -3.47 14.08
C THR A 166 -6.99 -3.05 13.67
N LEU A 167 -6.67 -1.76 13.74
CA LEU A 167 -5.34 -1.24 13.47
C LEU A 167 -4.30 -1.82 14.43
N LYS A 168 -4.59 -1.88 15.72
CA LYS A 168 -3.72 -2.54 16.71
C LYS A 168 -3.50 -4.01 16.40
N ALA A 169 -4.52 -4.75 16.01
CA ALA A 169 -4.40 -6.17 15.68
C ALA A 169 -3.49 -6.42 14.46
N VAL A 170 -3.52 -5.53 13.48
CA VAL A 170 -2.69 -5.62 12.26
C VAL A 170 -1.25 -5.15 12.53
N SER A 171 -1.08 -4.09 13.32
CA SER A 171 0.23 -3.54 13.71
C SER A 171 1.03 -4.51 14.62
N TYR A 172 0.37 -5.20 15.55
CA TYR A 172 1.00 -6.18 16.44
C TYR A 172 1.64 -7.38 15.71
N THR A 173 1.31 -7.61 14.45
CA THR A 173 1.91 -8.71 13.68
C THR A 173 3.39 -8.44 13.36
N HIS A 174 3.82 -7.18 13.32
CA HIS A 174 5.21 -6.79 13.07
C HIS A 174 6.06 -6.69 14.35
N LEU A 175 5.47 -6.41 15.50
CA LEU A 175 6.21 -6.25 16.78
C LEU A 175 6.64 -7.58 17.44
N ARG A 176 6.23 -8.74 16.94
CA ARG A 176 6.61 -10.06 17.47
C ARG A 176 7.79 -10.73 16.76
N ALA A 177 8.44 -10.07 15.81
CA ALA A 177 9.56 -10.62 15.05
C ALA A 177 10.94 -10.12 15.52
N HIS A 178 11.03 -9.50 16.71
CA HIS A 178 12.32 -9.14 17.35
C HIS A 178 12.40 -9.60 18.78
#